data_7691c22cd007237eed3c3a2d039434db
#
_entry.id   7691c22cd007237eed3c3a2d039434db
#
_cell.length_a   1.000
_cell.length_b   1.000
_cell.length_c   1.000
_cell.angle_alpha   90.00
_cell.angle_beta   90.00
_cell.angle_gamma   90.00
#
_symmetry.space_group_name_H-M   'P 1'
#
loop_
_entity.id
_entity.type
_entity.pdbx_description
1 polymer ?
#
loop_
_entity_poly.entity_id
_entity_poly.type
_entity_poly.pdbx_seq_one_letter_code
_entity_poly.pdbx_strand_id
1 'polypeptide(L)'
;MGMTMTQKILAQAAGLEQVQAGQLIEAQLDLVLGNDITSPVAIKEMDKMKVQGVFDKDKIALVPDHFVPNKDIKSAEHCKCVREFARRNEITNYFEVGEMGIEHALLPEKGLTVAGDVIIGADSHTCTYGALGAFSTGVGSTDMAAGMATGKAWFKVPAAIKFNLTGKPSEWVSGKDVILHIIGMIGVDGALYKSMEFVGDGIANLSMDDRFTIANMAIEAGGKNGIFPVDEKAIAYMEEHSKRSFKIFEADPDAQYDAEYTIDLSTLRPTVAFPHLPENTHTIDEIHEMEPIAIDQVVIGSCTNGRLDDLRTAAKVLQGRHVAKGMRCIVIPATQAIYMQAMEEGLLKTFIEAGAVVSTPTCGPCLGGYMGILAEGERCVSTTNRNFVGRMGHVKSEIYLASPAVAAASAITGKISCPCELN
;
A
#
# COMPACT_ATOMS: atom_id res chain seq x y z
N MET A 1 20.92 24.59 7.85
CA MET A 1 20.88 23.44 6.91
C MET A 1 19.41 23.16 6.67
N GLY A 2 18.98 23.18 5.43
CA GLY A 2 17.58 22.96 5.08
C GLY A 2 17.09 21.56 5.44
N MET A 3 15.80 21.45 5.73
CA MET A 3 15.13 20.21 6.10
C MET A 3 14.28 19.65 4.95
N THR A 4 14.23 18.34 4.80
CA THR A 4 13.31 17.63 3.93
C THR A 4 11.88 17.68 4.47
N MET A 5 10.87 17.28 3.68
CA MET A 5 9.47 17.23 4.16
C MET A 5 9.36 16.36 5.42
N THR A 6 9.91 15.15 5.39
CA THR A 6 9.90 14.23 6.54
C THR A 6 10.56 14.82 7.77
N GLN A 7 11.70 15.50 7.63
CA GLN A 7 12.37 16.16 8.76
C GLN A 7 11.54 17.26 9.39
N LYS A 8 10.83 18.06 8.59
CA LYS A 8 9.95 19.13 9.10
C LYS A 8 8.77 18.57 9.88
N ILE A 9 8.12 17.51 9.38
CA ILE A 9 7.02 16.83 10.08
C ILE A 9 7.50 16.28 11.41
N LEU A 10 8.64 15.58 11.43
CA LEU A 10 9.20 15.00 12.64
C LEU A 10 9.68 16.06 13.63
N ALA A 11 10.27 17.16 13.17
CA ALA A 11 10.66 18.29 14.03
C ALA A 11 9.45 18.86 14.75
N GLN A 12 8.36 19.13 14.01
CA GLN A 12 7.12 19.60 14.61
C GLN A 12 6.55 18.63 15.65
N ALA A 13 6.47 17.35 15.31
CA ALA A 13 5.93 16.30 16.20
C ALA A 13 6.79 16.11 17.47
N ALA A 14 8.07 16.40 17.38
CA ALA A 14 9.00 16.38 18.53
C ALA A 14 9.04 17.72 19.30
N GLY A 15 8.36 18.77 18.86
CA GLY A 15 8.44 20.10 19.45
C GLY A 15 9.80 20.77 19.29
N LEU A 16 10.53 20.43 18.23
CA LEU A 16 11.86 20.96 17.91
C LEU A 16 11.80 21.92 16.72
N GLU A 17 12.65 22.95 16.72
CA GLU A 17 12.76 23.87 15.59
C GLU A 17 13.39 23.20 14.37
N GLN A 18 14.37 22.34 14.59
CA GLN A 18 15.10 21.61 13.55
C GLN A 18 15.49 20.22 14.01
N VAL A 19 15.57 19.31 13.07
CA VAL A 19 16.15 17.96 13.24
C VAL A 19 17.08 17.66 12.07
N GLN A 20 17.97 16.70 12.25
CA GLN A 20 18.87 16.25 11.21
C GLN A 20 18.90 14.73 11.12
N ALA A 21 19.25 14.21 9.95
CA ALA A 21 19.37 12.77 9.74
C ALA A 21 20.27 12.10 10.79
N GLY A 22 19.81 10.98 11.32
CA GLY A 22 20.50 10.23 12.38
C GLY A 22 20.18 10.68 13.81
N GLN A 23 19.55 11.84 14.02
CA GLN A 23 19.15 12.30 15.34
C GLN A 23 18.08 11.40 15.93
N LEU A 24 18.20 11.05 17.23
CA LEU A 24 17.14 10.36 17.97
C LEU A 24 16.20 11.38 18.56
N ILE A 25 14.91 11.21 18.31
CA ILE A 25 13.84 12.07 18.80
C ILE A 25 12.71 11.26 19.40
N GLU A 26 11.93 11.84 20.28
CA GLU A 26 10.61 11.37 20.69
C GLU A 26 9.57 12.26 20.02
N ALA A 27 8.66 11.67 19.23
CA ALA A 27 7.62 12.42 18.51
C ALA A 27 6.23 12.03 19.01
N GLN A 28 5.32 12.99 19.04
CA GLN A 28 3.89 12.78 19.27
C GLN A 28 3.26 12.09 18.07
N LEU A 29 2.32 11.18 18.32
CA LEU A 29 1.59 10.43 17.31
C LEU A 29 0.21 11.02 17.07
N ASP A 30 -0.17 11.12 15.80
CA ASP A 30 -1.51 11.55 15.39
C ASP A 30 -2.44 10.38 15.19
N LEU A 31 -1.91 9.21 14.81
CA LEU A 31 -2.67 7.99 14.66
C LEU A 31 -1.80 6.76 14.92
N VAL A 32 -2.39 5.76 15.59
CA VAL A 32 -1.80 4.41 15.74
C VAL A 32 -2.75 3.40 15.10
N LEU A 33 -2.24 2.61 14.15
CA LEU A 33 -3.00 1.65 13.36
C LEU A 33 -2.69 0.21 13.75
N GLY A 34 -3.70 -0.65 13.75
CA GLY A 34 -3.52 -2.08 13.90
C GLY A 34 -4.60 -2.92 13.24
N ASN A 35 -4.24 -4.13 12.85
CA ASN A 35 -5.10 -5.10 12.17
C ASN A 35 -5.30 -6.39 12.98
N ASP A 36 -6.03 -7.35 12.45
CA ASP A 36 -6.37 -8.62 13.12
C ASP A 36 -5.18 -9.58 13.29
N ILE A 37 -4.03 -9.31 12.66
CA ILE A 37 -2.80 -10.10 12.85
C ILE A 37 -1.94 -9.52 13.97
N THR A 38 -1.71 -8.22 13.93
CA THR A 38 -0.71 -7.54 14.76
C THR A 38 -1.28 -6.96 16.05
N SER A 39 -2.54 -6.51 16.03
CA SER A 39 -3.20 -5.98 17.23
C SER A 39 -3.29 -6.98 18.40
N PRO A 40 -3.62 -8.28 18.18
CA PRO A 40 -3.63 -9.23 19.31
C PRO A 40 -2.27 -9.36 20.01
N VAL A 41 -1.18 -9.22 19.26
CA VAL A 41 0.19 -9.22 19.81
C VAL A 41 0.44 -7.95 20.62
N ALA A 42 0.12 -6.78 20.05
CA ALA A 42 0.26 -5.49 20.73
C ALA A 42 -0.59 -5.41 22.02
N ILE A 43 -1.83 -5.88 21.99
CA ILE A 43 -2.73 -5.95 23.15
C ILE A 43 -2.11 -6.79 24.26
N LYS A 44 -1.56 -7.95 23.92
CA LYS A 44 -0.87 -8.82 24.88
C LYS A 44 0.37 -8.15 25.50
N GLU A 45 1.10 -7.35 24.74
CA GLU A 45 2.24 -6.58 25.27
C GLU A 45 1.75 -5.46 26.20
N MET A 46 0.65 -4.77 25.90
CA MET A 46 0.03 -3.78 26.81
C MET A 46 -0.41 -4.42 28.13
N ASP A 47 -1.02 -5.61 28.07
CA ASP A 47 -1.43 -6.35 29.27
C ASP A 47 -0.22 -6.71 30.16
N LYS A 48 0.92 -7.13 29.55
CA LYS A 48 2.17 -7.39 30.27
C LYS A 48 2.75 -6.14 30.93
N MET A 49 2.69 -5.01 30.24
CA MET A 49 3.13 -3.71 30.74
C MET A 49 2.19 -3.14 31.81
N LYS A 50 1.02 -3.78 32.04
CA LYS A 50 -0.03 -3.34 33.00
C LYS A 50 -0.53 -1.92 32.70
N VAL A 51 -0.56 -1.55 31.44
CA VAL A 51 -1.07 -0.25 31.00
C VAL A 51 -2.58 -0.19 31.20
N GLN A 52 -3.06 0.89 31.79
CA GLN A 52 -4.49 1.14 32.01
C GLN A 52 -5.02 2.03 30.88
N GLY A 53 -5.73 1.41 29.92
CA GLY A 53 -6.34 2.13 28.80
C GLY A 53 -5.38 2.50 27.68
N VAL A 54 -5.77 3.46 26.87
CA VAL A 54 -5.01 4.01 25.73
C VAL A 54 -4.84 5.51 25.90
N PHE A 55 -3.85 6.08 25.21
CA PHE A 55 -3.57 7.51 25.34
C PHE A 55 -4.70 8.40 24.82
N ASP A 56 -5.34 8.01 23.73
CA ASP A 56 -6.46 8.71 23.10
C ASP A 56 -7.24 7.73 22.22
N LYS A 57 -8.50 7.49 22.56
CA LYS A 57 -9.39 6.57 21.84
C LYS A 57 -9.72 6.98 20.42
N ASP A 58 -9.63 8.29 20.14
CA ASP A 58 -9.93 8.87 18.82
C ASP A 58 -8.72 8.83 17.87
N LYS A 59 -7.52 8.57 18.41
CA LYS A 59 -6.26 8.46 17.68
C LYS A 59 -5.76 7.01 17.51
N ILE A 60 -6.64 6.05 17.67
CA ILE A 60 -6.34 4.63 17.42
C ILE A 60 -7.34 4.13 16.39
N ALA A 61 -6.83 3.47 15.35
CA ALA A 61 -7.62 2.78 14.35
C ALA A 61 -7.35 1.27 14.39
N LEU A 62 -8.39 0.46 14.50
CA LEU A 62 -8.31 -0.99 14.51
C LEU A 62 -9.17 -1.56 13.39
N VAL A 63 -8.52 -2.22 12.43
CA VAL A 63 -9.13 -2.71 11.18
C VAL A 63 -8.87 -4.19 11.01
N PRO A 64 -9.80 -5.09 11.38
CA PRO A 64 -9.74 -6.47 10.93
C PRO A 64 -9.92 -6.53 9.42
N ASP A 65 -8.88 -6.88 8.66
CA ASP A 65 -8.89 -6.90 7.19
C ASP A 65 -8.11 -8.05 6.55
N HIS A 66 -7.31 -8.79 7.32
CA HIS A 66 -6.46 -9.84 6.77
C HIS A 66 -7.15 -11.19 6.66
N PHE A 67 -7.90 -11.61 7.70
CA PHE A 67 -8.56 -12.90 7.78
C PHE A 67 -10.08 -12.81 7.88
N VAL A 68 -10.64 -11.80 7.30
CA VAL A 68 -12.08 -11.52 7.35
C VAL A 68 -12.73 -11.60 5.96
N PRO A 69 -13.99 -12.07 5.88
CA PRO A 69 -14.70 -12.83 6.93
C PRO A 69 -13.87 -14.01 7.43
N ASN A 70 -13.94 -14.34 8.72
CA ASN A 70 -12.95 -15.22 9.35
C ASN A 70 -12.81 -16.59 8.64
N LYS A 71 -11.58 -16.96 8.29
CA LYS A 71 -11.25 -18.20 7.57
C LYS A 71 -11.24 -19.45 8.45
N ASP A 72 -11.01 -19.28 9.74
CA ASP A 72 -10.91 -20.36 10.73
C ASP A 72 -11.19 -19.85 12.15
N ILE A 73 -11.24 -20.78 13.13
CA ILE A 73 -11.50 -20.48 14.54
C ILE A 73 -10.44 -19.53 15.12
N LYS A 74 -9.16 -19.72 14.78
CA LYS A 74 -8.06 -18.90 15.30
C LYS A 74 -8.18 -17.45 14.81
N SER A 75 -8.54 -17.26 13.55
CA SER A 75 -8.81 -15.93 12.98
C SER A 75 -9.99 -15.25 13.67
N ALA A 76 -11.05 -16.02 13.97
CA ALA A 76 -12.21 -15.51 14.71
C ALA A 76 -11.85 -15.09 16.13
N GLU A 77 -10.97 -15.84 16.82
CA GLU A 77 -10.47 -15.48 18.15
C GLU A 77 -9.61 -14.21 18.10
N HIS A 78 -8.77 -14.03 17.08
CA HIS A 78 -8.00 -12.81 16.88
C HIS A 78 -8.92 -11.59 16.69
N CYS A 79 -9.89 -11.67 15.79
CA CYS A 79 -10.87 -10.60 15.58
C CYS A 79 -11.70 -10.32 16.85
N LYS A 80 -12.07 -11.36 17.61
CA LYS A 80 -12.74 -11.20 18.91
C LYS A 80 -11.86 -10.44 19.91
N CYS A 81 -10.57 -10.77 20.00
CA CYS A 81 -9.62 -10.07 20.87
C CYS A 81 -9.55 -8.58 20.54
N VAL A 82 -9.43 -8.23 19.26
CA VAL A 82 -9.39 -6.82 18.80
C VAL A 82 -10.70 -6.11 19.13
N ARG A 83 -11.84 -6.73 18.87
CA ARG A 83 -13.18 -6.19 19.15
C ARG A 83 -13.38 -5.94 20.65
N GLU A 84 -13.00 -6.87 21.49
CA GLU A 84 -13.12 -6.74 22.95
C GLU A 84 -12.21 -5.64 23.49
N PHE A 85 -11.00 -5.51 22.95
CA PHE A 85 -10.09 -4.41 23.25
C PHE A 85 -10.68 -3.06 22.84
N ALA A 86 -11.22 -2.96 21.60
CA ALA A 86 -11.85 -1.75 21.12
C ALA A 86 -13.03 -1.32 22.01
N ARG A 87 -13.88 -2.26 22.41
CA ARG A 87 -15.02 -2.00 23.33
C ARG A 87 -14.55 -1.56 24.71
N ARG A 88 -13.57 -2.26 25.29
CA ARG A 88 -13.03 -1.96 26.62
C ARG A 88 -12.42 -0.57 26.72
N ASN A 89 -11.78 -0.11 25.65
CA ASN A 89 -11.13 1.19 25.58
C ASN A 89 -11.95 2.25 24.85
N GLU A 90 -13.19 1.93 24.47
CA GLU A 90 -14.11 2.82 23.73
C GLU A 90 -13.49 3.40 22.45
N ILE A 91 -12.66 2.60 21.74
CA ILE A 91 -11.98 3.05 20.50
C ILE A 91 -13.01 3.48 19.48
N THR A 92 -12.91 4.72 19.02
CA THR A 92 -13.85 5.33 18.08
C THR A 92 -13.68 4.73 16.67
N ASN A 93 -12.45 4.48 16.24
CA ASN A 93 -12.14 4.02 14.89
C ASN A 93 -11.90 2.50 14.87
N TYR A 94 -12.93 1.73 15.18
CA TYR A 94 -12.96 0.29 15.02
C TYR A 94 -13.92 -0.07 13.88
N PHE A 95 -13.43 -0.81 12.88
CA PHE A 95 -14.18 -1.14 11.67
C PHE A 95 -14.44 -2.64 11.59
N GLU A 96 -15.65 -3.07 11.97
CA GLU A 96 -16.08 -4.47 11.94
C GLU A 96 -16.39 -4.93 10.51
N VAL A 97 -16.54 -6.25 10.31
CA VAL A 97 -17.01 -6.83 9.06
C VAL A 97 -18.35 -6.18 8.62
N GLY A 98 -18.38 -5.67 7.40
CA GLY A 98 -19.48 -4.85 6.87
C GLY A 98 -19.13 -3.37 6.75
N GLU A 99 -18.28 -2.84 7.62
CA GLU A 99 -17.69 -1.49 7.52
C GLU A 99 -16.20 -1.54 7.15
N MET A 100 -15.67 -2.74 7.01
CA MET A 100 -14.25 -3.00 6.78
C MET A 100 -13.79 -2.59 5.38
N GLY A 101 -12.49 -2.44 5.28
CA GLY A 101 -11.74 -2.33 4.05
C GLY A 101 -10.30 -2.71 4.35
N ILE A 102 -9.47 -2.85 3.33
CA ILE A 102 -8.04 -3.00 3.54
C ILE A 102 -7.52 -1.72 4.19
N GLU A 103 -6.90 -1.83 5.36
CA GLU A 103 -6.59 -0.72 6.26
C GLU A 103 -5.94 0.48 5.55
N HIS A 104 -5.00 0.25 4.63
CA HIS A 104 -4.28 1.32 3.93
C HIS A 104 -5.09 1.99 2.80
N ALA A 105 -6.25 1.47 2.44
CA ALA A 105 -7.22 2.14 1.60
C ALA A 105 -8.35 2.76 2.44
N LEU A 106 -8.77 2.06 3.50
CA LEU A 106 -9.89 2.47 4.34
C LEU A 106 -9.59 3.75 5.14
N LEU A 107 -8.40 3.86 5.76
CA LEU A 107 -8.11 5.02 6.63
C LEU A 107 -8.08 6.36 5.88
N PRO A 108 -7.47 6.48 4.70
CA PRO A 108 -7.60 7.69 3.89
C PRO A 108 -9.05 7.97 3.48
N GLU A 109 -9.81 6.96 3.04
CA GLU A 109 -11.22 7.06 2.67
C GLU A 109 -12.10 7.55 3.82
N LYS A 110 -11.78 7.15 5.06
CA LYS A 110 -12.46 7.62 6.28
C LYS A 110 -11.96 8.95 6.80
N GLY A 111 -11.01 9.59 6.11
CA GLY A 111 -10.45 10.88 6.48
C GLY A 111 -9.65 10.87 7.79
N LEU A 112 -9.14 9.69 8.18
CA LEU A 112 -8.38 9.52 9.42
C LEU A 112 -6.90 9.93 9.27
N THR A 113 -6.42 10.07 8.05
CA THR A 113 -5.04 10.41 7.72
C THR A 113 -5.01 11.67 6.87
N VAL A 114 -4.22 12.65 7.28
CA VAL A 114 -4.09 13.95 6.58
C VAL A 114 -2.63 14.40 6.53
N ALA A 115 -2.34 15.43 5.74
CA ALA A 115 -1.01 15.99 5.61
C ALA A 115 -0.46 16.50 6.96
N GLY A 116 0.82 16.20 7.19
CA GLY A 116 1.55 16.60 8.40
C GLY A 116 1.36 15.68 9.60
N ASP A 117 0.51 14.65 9.51
CA ASP A 117 0.34 13.63 10.55
C ASP A 117 1.61 12.79 10.72
N VAL A 118 1.86 12.33 11.96
CA VAL A 118 2.83 11.28 12.29
C VAL A 118 2.06 10.02 12.67
N ILE A 119 2.18 8.99 11.83
CA ILE A 119 1.37 7.76 11.91
C ILE A 119 2.27 6.56 12.04
N ILE A 120 1.96 5.67 13.01
CA ILE A 120 2.57 4.35 13.10
C ILE A 120 1.52 3.26 12.98
N GLY A 121 1.91 2.13 12.42
CA GLY A 121 1.10 0.93 12.39
C GLY A 121 1.97 -0.31 12.50
N ALA A 122 1.43 -1.39 13.06
CA ALA A 122 2.14 -2.65 13.09
C ALA A 122 1.97 -3.43 11.76
N ASP A 123 1.89 -2.71 10.66
CA ASP A 123 1.95 -3.21 9.29
C ASP A 123 3.03 -2.47 8.50
N SER A 124 3.76 -3.21 7.67
CA SER A 124 4.88 -2.65 6.88
C SER A 124 4.43 -1.55 5.93
N HIS A 125 3.21 -1.68 5.36
CA HIS A 125 2.69 -0.76 4.35
C HIS A 125 2.00 0.47 4.95
N THR A 126 2.13 0.72 6.26
CA THR A 126 1.71 1.97 6.91
C THR A 126 2.32 3.20 6.23
N CYS A 127 3.42 3.06 5.49
CA CYS A 127 4.02 4.13 4.69
C CYS A 127 3.10 4.71 3.60
N THR A 128 1.99 4.07 3.28
CA THR A 128 1.00 4.48 2.24
C THR A 128 0.52 5.93 2.39
N TYR A 129 0.37 6.42 3.62
CA TYR A 129 -0.23 7.75 3.87
C TYR A 129 0.71 8.91 3.54
N GLY A 130 1.96 8.64 3.22
CA GLY A 130 2.87 9.63 2.63
C GLY A 130 2.41 10.17 1.28
N ALA A 131 1.49 9.48 0.59
CA ALA A 131 0.80 10.00 -0.59
C ALA A 131 0.00 11.28 -0.31
N LEU A 132 -0.43 11.48 0.94
CA LEU A 132 -1.12 12.68 1.43
C LEU A 132 -0.17 13.69 2.11
N GLY A 133 1.15 13.46 2.10
CA GLY A 133 2.12 14.31 2.78
C GLY A 133 2.20 14.09 4.29
N ALA A 134 1.89 12.88 4.78
CA ALA A 134 2.10 12.46 6.16
C ALA A 134 3.44 11.73 6.32
N PHE A 135 4.06 11.79 7.50
CA PHE A 135 5.09 10.83 7.87
C PHE A 135 4.41 9.61 8.48
N SER A 136 4.40 8.53 7.75
CA SER A 136 3.77 7.30 8.17
C SER A 136 4.71 6.11 7.96
N THR A 137 4.80 5.21 8.94
CA THR A 137 5.77 4.11 8.90
C THR A 137 5.32 2.88 9.68
N GLY A 138 5.72 1.70 9.17
CA GLY A 138 5.54 0.45 9.88
C GLY A 138 6.50 0.31 11.06
N VAL A 139 5.99 -0.26 12.16
CA VAL A 139 6.73 -0.56 13.39
C VAL A 139 6.41 -1.98 13.89
N GLY A 140 7.14 -2.47 14.87
CA GLY A 140 6.82 -3.73 15.55
C GLY A 140 5.58 -3.62 16.44
N SER A 141 4.94 -4.78 16.72
CA SER A 141 3.75 -4.80 17.59
C SER A 141 4.03 -4.29 19.01
N THR A 142 5.26 -4.39 19.50
CA THR A 142 5.68 -3.83 20.79
C THR A 142 5.73 -2.30 20.76
N ASP A 143 6.24 -1.72 19.65
CA ASP A 143 6.25 -0.27 19.48
C ASP A 143 4.84 0.28 19.28
N MET A 144 3.99 -0.46 18.55
CA MET A 144 2.56 -0.15 18.44
C MET A 144 1.90 -0.13 19.82
N ALA A 145 2.17 -1.12 20.67
CA ALA A 145 1.63 -1.18 22.02
C ALA A 145 2.08 0.03 22.87
N ALA A 146 3.36 0.41 22.80
CA ALA A 146 3.88 1.60 23.45
C ALA A 146 3.22 2.88 22.89
N GLY A 147 3.05 2.97 21.58
CA GLY A 147 2.34 4.08 20.92
C GLY A 147 0.90 4.21 21.37
N MET A 148 0.14 3.10 21.43
CA MET A 148 -1.24 3.10 21.94
C MET A 148 -1.32 3.52 23.41
N ALA A 149 -0.30 3.17 24.20
CA ALA A 149 -0.25 3.51 25.63
C ALA A 149 0.13 4.96 25.89
N THR A 150 1.05 5.54 25.11
CA THR A 150 1.71 6.81 25.45
C THR A 150 1.41 7.95 24.48
N GLY A 151 0.93 7.65 23.27
CA GLY A 151 0.78 8.63 22.19
C GLY A 151 2.10 9.12 21.61
N LYS A 152 3.20 8.39 21.84
CA LYS A 152 4.55 8.78 21.44
C LYS A 152 5.31 7.60 20.85
N ALA A 153 6.28 7.92 20.01
CA ALA A 153 7.25 6.96 19.51
C ALA A 153 8.64 7.58 19.37
N TRP A 154 9.66 6.74 19.50
CA TRP A 154 11.05 7.10 19.23
C TRP A 154 11.38 6.87 17.76
N PHE A 155 12.01 7.87 17.17
CA PHE A 155 12.52 7.77 15.80
C PHE A 155 13.99 8.19 15.74
N LYS A 156 14.77 7.43 14.99
CA LYS A 156 15.98 7.96 14.39
C LYS A 156 15.54 8.69 13.13
N VAL A 157 15.73 10.01 13.05
CA VAL A 157 15.34 10.80 11.89
C VAL A 157 15.97 10.20 10.63
N PRO A 158 15.19 9.79 9.61
CA PRO A 158 15.75 9.18 8.42
C PRO A 158 16.48 10.24 7.57
N ALA A 159 17.55 9.82 6.88
CA ALA A 159 18.02 10.53 5.71
C ALA A 159 17.01 10.41 4.57
N ALA A 160 17.17 11.14 3.49
CA ALA A 160 16.24 11.13 2.39
C ALA A 160 16.91 10.84 1.04
N ILE A 161 16.15 10.23 0.14
CA ILE A 161 16.46 10.12 -1.28
C ILE A 161 15.37 10.89 -2.03
N LYS A 162 15.78 11.68 -3.02
CA LYS A 162 14.86 12.47 -3.85
C LYS A 162 14.67 11.81 -5.22
N PHE A 163 13.40 11.63 -5.60
CA PHE A 163 12.99 11.16 -6.93
C PHE A 163 12.26 12.27 -7.65
N ASN A 164 12.92 12.88 -8.61
CA ASN A 164 12.34 13.92 -9.47
C ASN A 164 11.62 13.26 -10.65
N LEU A 165 10.29 13.23 -10.60
CA LEU A 165 9.43 12.65 -11.62
C LEU A 165 9.08 13.73 -12.64
N THR A 166 9.33 13.47 -13.92
CA THR A 166 9.04 14.39 -15.03
C THR A 166 8.18 13.72 -16.10
N GLY A 167 7.57 14.51 -16.98
CA GLY A 167 6.79 13.99 -18.08
C GLY A 167 5.46 13.36 -17.67
N LYS A 168 4.86 12.57 -18.56
CA LYS A 168 3.55 11.93 -18.38
C LYS A 168 3.63 10.45 -18.72
N PRO A 169 3.06 9.55 -17.87
CA PRO A 169 3.01 8.12 -18.16
C PRO A 169 2.28 7.82 -19.47
N SER A 170 2.73 6.78 -20.18
CA SER A 170 2.02 6.24 -21.34
C SER A 170 0.73 5.51 -20.90
N GLU A 171 -0.14 5.16 -21.85
CA GLU A 171 -1.50 4.68 -21.59
C GLU A 171 -1.58 3.51 -20.59
N TRP A 172 -0.65 2.57 -20.61
CA TRP A 172 -0.70 1.37 -19.75
C TRP A 172 0.34 1.38 -18.62
N VAL A 173 0.94 2.54 -18.35
CA VAL A 173 1.87 2.74 -17.24
C VAL A 173 1.15 3.44 -16.10
N SER A 174 1.21 2.85 -14.91
CA SER A 174 0.57 3.33 -13.68
C SER A 174 1.60 3.56 -12.57
N GLY A 175 1.16 4.02 -11.41
CA GLY A 175 2.00 4.13 -10.22
C GLY A 175 2.71 2.83 -9.84
N LYS A 176 2.10 1.66 -10.15
CA LYS A 176 2.73 0.36 -9.95
C LYS A 176 3.99 0.18 -10.79
N ASP A 177 3.92 0.56 -12.07
CA ASP A 177 5.06 0.46 -12.97
C ASP A 177 6.17 1.43 -12.56
N VAL A 178 5.81 2.64 -12.10
CA VAL A 178 6.75 3.64 -11.58
C VAL A 178 7.52 3.09 -10.38
N ILE A 179 6.83 2.54 -9.38
CA ILE A 179 7.52 2.06 -8.17
C ILE A 179 8.29 0.77 -8.43
N LEU A 180 7.81 -0.13 -9.29
CA LEU A 180 8.58 -1.31 -9.70
C LEU A 180 9.86 -0.92 -10.45
N HIS A 181 9.79 0.06 -11.36
CA HIS A 181 10.98 0.61 -12.01
C HIS A 181 11.99 1.15 -10.99
N ILE A 182 11.53 1.92 -10.00
CA ILE A 182 12.38 2.47 -8.94
C ILE A 182 13.04 1.35 -8.13
N ILE A 183 12.25 0.35 -7.69
CA ILE A 183 12.80 -0.77 -6.91
C ILE A 183 13.80 -1.56 -7.74
N GLY A 184 13.54 -1.80 -9.03
CA GLY A 184 14.50 -2.44 -9.93
C GLY A 184 15.79 -1.65 -10.11
N MET A 185 15.71 -0.30 -10.08
CA MET A 185 16.86 0.59 -10.22
C MET A 185 17.76 0.64 -8.97
N ILE A 186 17.15 0.70 -7.76
CA ILE A 186 17.92 0.91 -6.52
C ILE A 186 18.05 -0.34 -5.64
N GLY A 187 17.32 -1.41 -5.95
CA GLY A 187 17.28 -2.65 -5.16
C GLY A 187 16.33 -2.59 -3.96
N VAL A 188 16.09 -3.75 -3.33
CA VAL A 188 15.19 -3.90 -2.17
C VAL A 188 15.73 -3.26 -0.88
N ASP A 189 17.00 -2.85 -0.86
CA ASP A 189 17.66 -2.18 0.26
C ASP A 189 18.23 -0.79 -0.10
N GLY A 190 18.01 -0.32 -1.33
CA GLY A 190 18.56 0.96 -1.82
C GLY A 190 18.09 2.18 -1.01
N ALA A 191 16.89 2.13 -0.44
CA ALA A 191 16.37 3.15 0.45
C ALA A 191 16.32 2.71 1.93
N LEU A 192 17.16 1.73 2.33
CA LEU A 192 17.13 1.18 3.68
C LEU A 192 17.18 2.26 4.76
N TYR A 193 16.10 2.31 5.57
CA TYR A 193 15.89 3.29 6.63
C TYR A 193 15.88 4.77 6.17
N LYS A 194 15.59 5.05 4.91
CA LYS A 194 15.51 6.42 4.36
C LYS A 194 14.07 6.82 4.05
N SER A 195 13.83 8.12 3.96
CA SER A 195 12.61 8.68 3.39
C SER A 195 12.78 8.76 1.87
N MET A 196 11.82 8.25 1.11
CA MET A 196 11.76 8.41 -0.35
C MET A 196 10.84 9.60 -0.65
N GLU A 197 11.44 10.71 -1.08
CA GLU A 197 10.73 11.96 -1.36
C GLU A 197 10.52 12.12 -2.85
N PHE A 198 9.26 12.06 -3.30
CA PHE A 198 8.87 12.19 -4.69
C PHE A 198 8.53 13.64 -5.01
N VAL A 199 9.14 14.20 -6.04
CA VAL A 199 8.97 15.60 -6.44
C VAL A 199 8.92 15.71 -7.98
N GLY A 200 8.76 16.91 -8.51
CA GLY A 200 8.79 17.18 -9.95
C GLY A 200 7.40 17.40 -10.56
N ASP A 201 7.39 17.92 -11.76
CA ASP A 201 6.17 18.29 -12.50
C ASP A 201 5.37 17.08 -13.00
N GLY A 202 6.02 15.92 -13.13
CA GLY A 202 5.37 14.66 -13.48
C GLY A 202 4.34 14.19 -12.47
N ILE A 203 4.44 14.60 -11.19
CA ILE A 203 3.48 14.25 -10.13
C ILE A 203 2.06 14.71 -10.49
N ALA A 204 1.91 15.84 -11.14
CA ALA A 204 0.61 16.34 -11.59
C ALA A 204 -0.11 15.38 -12.57
N ASN A 205 0.63 14.48 -13.23
CA ASN A 205 0.09 13.47 -14.13
C ASN A 205 -0.27 12.14 -13.45
N LEU A 206 0.07 11.98 -12.17
CA LEU A 206 -0.30 10.82 -11.37
C LEU A 206 -1.63 11.05 -10.66
N SER A 207 -2.50 10.06 -10.63
CA SER A 207 -3.71 10.06 -9.80
C SER A 207 -3.33 9.93 -8.32
N MET A 208 -4.31 10.16 -7.42
CA MET A 208 -4.08 9.84 -6.00
C MET A 208 -3.86 8.35 -5.79
N ASP A 209 -4.56 7.50 -6.54
CA ASP A 209 -4.40 6.04 -6.47
C ASP A 209 -2.99 5.60 -6.87
N ASP A 210 -2.40 6.22 -7.92
CA ASP A 210 -0.99 6.02 -8.28
C ASP A 210 -0.04 6.42 -7.16
N ARG A 211 -0.26 7.58 -6.53
CA ARG A 211 0.58 8.06 -5.42
C ARG A 211 0.49 7.15 -4.19
N PHE A 212 -0.71 6.67 -3.87
CA PHE A 212 -0.89 5.68 -2.80
C PHE A 212 -0.13 4.38 -3.10
N THR A 213 -0.16 3.90 -4.34
CA THR A 213 0.59 2.72 -4.76
C THR A 213 2.10 2.92 -4.62
N ILE A 214 2.62 4.06 -5.07
CA ILE A 214 4.06 4.39 -4.99
C ILE A 214 4.50 4.51 -3.51
N ALA A 215 3.76 5.26 -2.70
CA ALA A 215 4.07 5.41 -1.28
C ALA A 215 3.95 4.08 -0.51
N ASN A 216 2.95 3.24 -0.83
CA ASN A 216 2.76 1.92 -0.25
C ASN A 216 3.98 1.03 -0.44
N MET A 217 4.54 1.00 -1.64
CA MET A 217 5.66 0.13 -1.97
C MET A 217 7.05 0.72 -1.67
N ALA A 218 7.15 1.89 -1.06
CA ALA A 218 8.43 2.45 -0.62
C ALA A 218 9.17 1.51 0.35
N ILE A 219 8.46 0.76 1.18
CA ILE A 219 9.05 -0.23 2.09
C ILE A 219 9.71 -1.39 1.34
N GLU A 220 9.30 -1.69 0.11
CA GLU A 220 9.90 -2.75 -0.70
C GLU A 220 11.30 -2.39 -1.23
N ALA A 221 11.68 -1.12 -1.15
CA ALA A 221 13.04 -0.63 -1.34
C ALA A 221 13.78 -0.40 0.00
N GLY A 222 13.20 -0.83 1.13
CA GLY A 222 13.72 -0.62 2.49
C GLY A 222 13.39 0.75 3.10
N GLY A 223 12.59 1.59 2.42
CA GLY A 223 12.24 2.94 2.86
C GLY A 223 11.40 2.97 4.14
N LYS A 224 11.64 3.96 4.99
CA LYS A 224 10.78 4.21 6.16
C LYS A 224 9.43 4.77 5.76
N ASN A 225 9.40 5.60 4.72
CA ASN A 225 8.20 6.12 4.10
C ASN A 225 8.49 6.54 2.65
N GLY A 226 7.42 6.64 1.86
CA GLY A 226 7.40 7.35 0.60
C GLY A 226 6.51 8.56 0.75
N ILE A 227 6.97 9.78 0.44
CA ILE A 227 6.23 11.00 0.68
C ILE A 227 6.13 11.86 -0.58
N PHE A 228 4.95 12.44 -0.79
CA PHE A 228 4.63 13.35 -1.87
C PHE A 228 4.38 14.77 -1.34
N PRO A 229 4.70 15.82 -2.10
CA PRO A 229 4.24 17.16 -1.80
C PRO A 229 2.71 17.24 -1.90
N VAL A 230 2.13 18.10 -1.10
CA VAL A 230 0.69 18.31 -1.04
C VAL A 230 0.28 19.34 -2.09
N ASP A 231 -0.19 18.87 -3.22
CA ASP A 231 -0.73 19.68 -4.30
C ASP A 231 -2.26 19.76 -4.26
N GLU A 232 -2.84 20.43 -5.27
CA GLU A 232 -4.29 20.62 -5.38
C GLU A 232 -5.08 19.28 -5.38
N LYS A 233 -4.52 18.20 -5.97
CA LYS A 233 -5.15 16.88 -5.96
C LYS A 233 -5.19 16.27 -4.57
N ALA A 234 -4.08 16.37 -3.83
CA ALA A 234 -4.01 15.86 -2.47
C ALA A 234 -4.91 16.67 -1.52
N ILE A 235 -4.97 18.01 -1.70
CA ILE A 235 -5.89 18.89 -0.97
C ILE A 235 -7.34 18.49 -1.25
N ALA A 236 -7.74 18.39 -2.52
CA ALA A 236 -9.09 18.01 -2.90
C ALA A 236 -9.49 16.64 -2.30
N TYR A 237 -8.58 15.65 -2.37
CA TYR A 237 -8.82 14.34 -1.76
C TYR A 237 -9.05 14.44 -0.24
N MET A 238 -8.22 15.20 0.48
CA MET A 238 -8.36 15.37 1.93
C MET A 238 -9.63 16.13 2.30
N GLU A 239 -10.00 17.17 1.56
CA GLU A 239 -11.22 17.95 1.81
C GLU A 239 -12.50 17.15 1.54
N GLU A 240 -12.48 16.25 0.57
CA GLU A 240 -13.58 15.33 0.28
C GLU A 240 -13.80 14.32 1.42
N HIS A 241 -12.72 13.79 2.00
CA HIS A 241 -12.79 12.66 2.92
C HIS A 241 -12.66 13.06 4.39
N SER A 242 -12.05 14.20 4.72
CA SER A 242 -11.76 14.60 6.10
C SER A 242 -12.29 15.97 6.45
N LYS A 243 -12.71 16.10 7.72
CA LYS A 243 -13.02 17.42 8.32
C LYS A 243 -11.90 17.92 9.23
N ARG A 244 -10.81 17.17 9.33
CA ARG A 244 -9.65 17.53 10.14
C ARG A 244 -8.87 18.66 9.46
N SER A 245 -8.35 19.58 10.25
CA SER A 245 -7.32 20.50 9.75
C SER A 245 -6.03 19.74 9.48
N PHE A 246 -5.28 20.15 8.47
CA PHE A 246 -4.01 19.57 8.11
C PHE A 246 -2.94 20.65 7.92
N LYS A 247 -1.69 20.24 7.96
CA LYS A 247 -0.55 21.14 7.79
C LYS A 247 0.35 20.65 6.66
N ILE A 248 0.61 21.54 5.73
CA ILE A 248 1.45 21.26 4.57
C ILE A 248 2.91 21.58 4.92
N PHE A 249 3.80 20.66 4.59
CA PHE A 249 5.24 20.84 4.70
C PHE A 249 5.89 20.68 3.33
N GLU A 250 6.76 21.59 3.01
CA GLU A 250 7.60 21.55 1.82
C GLU A 250 9.07 21.43 2.23
N ALA A 251 9.88 20.74 1.44
CA ALA A 251 11.31 20.70 1.67
C ALA A 251 11.92 22.11 1.49
N ASP A 252 12.94 22.42 2.28
CA ASP A 252 13.69 23.64 2.06
C ASP A 252 14.48 23.56 0.75
N PRO A 253 14.72 24.69 0.06
CA PRO A 253 15.49 24.69 -1.19
C PRO A 253 16.91 24.13 -1.06
N ASP A 254 17.49 24.21 0.13
CA ASP A 254 18.81 23.70 0.48
C ASP A 254 18.76 22.40 1.30
N ALA A 255 17.63 21.68 1.28
CA ALA A 255 17.50 20.37 1.91
C ALA A 255 18.53 19.39 1.35
N GLN A 256 19.07 18.53 2.22
CA GLN A 256 20.12 17.59 1.85
C GLN A 256 19.53 16.19 1.60
N TYR A 257 19.94 15.58 0.51
CA TYR A 257 19.57 14.22 0.11
C TYR A 257 20.81 13.35 -0.06
N ASP A 258 20.72 12.08 0.36
CA ASP A 258 21.79 11.09 0.18
C ASP A 258 21.99 10.71 -1.29
N ALA A 259 20.91 10.75 -2.07
CA ALA A 259 20.89 10.53 -3.50
C ALA A 259 19.72 11.28 -4.15
N GLU A 260 19.90 11.63 -5.42
CA GLU A 260 18.85 12.24 -6.25
C GLU A 260 18.76 11.50 -7.59
N TYR A 261 17.55 11.15 -8.00
CA TYR A 261 17.25 10.49 -9.26
C TYR A 261 16.23 11.29 -10.04
N THR A 262 16.37 11.37 -11.36
CA THR A 262 15.36 11.92 -12.25
C THR A 262 14.80 10.81 -13.12
N ILE A 263 13.47 10.69 -13.15
CA ILE A 263 12.75 9.67 -13.90
C ILE A 263 11.75 10.37 -14.83
N ASP A 264 11.92 10.15 -16.11
CA ASP A 264 10.97 10.60 -17.13
C ASP A 264 9.86 9.54 -17.27
N LEU A 265 8.68 9.85 -16.75
CA LEU A 265 7.51 8.96 -16.78
C LEU A 265 7.09 8.60 -18.22
N SER A 266 7.41 9.43 -19.19
CA SER A 266 7.06 9.19 -20.60
C SER A 266 7.87 8.06 -21.25
N THR A 267 9.02 7.73 -20.68
CA THR A 267 9.90 6.66 -21.15
C THR A 267 9.63 5.32 -20.51
N LEU A 268 8.83 5.30 -19.43
CA LEU A 268 8.54 4.08 -18.71
C LEU A 268 7.67 3.12 -19.53
N ARG A 269 7.92 1.85 -19.35
CA ARG A 269 7.17 0.74 -19.95
C ARG A 269 6.46 -0.05 -18.87
N PRO A 270 5.32 -0.72 -19.16
CA PRO A 270 4.74 -1.67 -18.23
C PRO A 270 5.81 -2.63 -17.73
N THR A 271 5.88 -2.78 -16.41
CA THR A 271 6.99 -3.46 -15.72
C THR A 271 6.45 -4.60 -14.86
N VAL A 272 7.14 -5.73 -14.88
CA VAL A 272 6.81 -6.92 -14.08
C VAL A 272 8.00 -7.30 -13.21
N ALA A 273 7.77 -7.47 -11.91
CA ALA A 273 8.80 -7.99 -11.01
C ALA A 273 8.68 -9.52 -10.93
N PHE A 274 9.75 -10.19 -11.29
CA PHE A 274 9.84 -11.66 -11.30
C PHE A 274 10.11 -12.22 -9.90
N PRO A 275 9.78 -13.49 -9.64
CA PRO A 275 10.11 -14.17 -8.39
C PRO A 275 11.63 -14.15 -8.12
N HIS A 276 12.09 -14.09 -6.87
CA HIS A 276 11.31 -13.98 -5.62
C HIS A 276 11.62 -12.67 -4.87
N LEU A 277 11.98 -11.62 -5.60
CA LEU A 277 12.26 -10.28 -5.06
C LEU A 277 11.61 -9.21 -5.93
N PRO A 278 11.05 -8.13 -5.36
CA PRO A 278 10.46 -7.04 -6.14
C PRO A 278 11.46 -6.28 -7.04
N GLU A 279 12.76 -6.42 -6.81
CA GLU A 279 13.82 -5.80 -7.63
C GLU A 279 14.10 -6.55 -8.93
N ASN A 280 13.63 -7.78 -9.08
CA ASN A 280 13.82 -8.58 -10.28
C ASN A 280 12.88 -8.09 -11.41
N THR A 281 13.01 -6.86 -11.80
CA THR A 281 12.10 -6.19 -12.74
C THR A 281 12.53 -6.40 -14.20
N HIS A 282 11.52 -6.63 -15.03
CA HIS A 282 11.64 -6.67 -16.48
C HIS A 282 10.54 -5.81 -17.09
N THR A 283 10.88 -5.07 -18.13
CA THR A 283 9.87 -4.39 -18.95
C THR A 283 9.11 -5.40 -19.81
N ILE A 284 7.90 -5.03 -20.21
CA ILE A 284 7.11 -5.91 -21.09
C ILE A 284 7.81 -6.19 -22.42
N ASP A 285 8.63 -5.23 -22.91
CA ASP A 285 9.39 -5.39 -24.14
C ASP A 285 10.48 -6.47 -23.98
N GLU A 286 11.18 -6.50 -22.84
CA GLU A 286 12.15 -7.57 -22.54
C GLU A 286 11.47 -8.94 -22.38
N ILE A 287 10.27 -8.97 -21.76
CA ILE A 287 9.52 -10.21 -21.56
C ILE A 287 9.07 -10.80 -22.90
N HIS A 288 8.77 -9.97 -23.90
CA HIS A 288 8.43 -10.43 -25.25
C HIS A 288 9.57 -11.15 -25.99
N GLU A 289 10.80 -10.90 -25.57
CA GLU A 289 11.97 -11.61 -26.12
C GLU A 289 12.23 -12.97 -25.43
N MET A 290 11.51 -13.25 -24.33
CA MET A 290 11.63 -14.49 -23.56
C MET A 290 10.62 -15.55 -24.06
N GLU A 291 10.85 -16.82 -23.66
CA GLU A 291 9.83 -17.85 -23.82
C GLU A 291 8.56 -17.50 -23.05
N PRO A 292 7.36 -17.72 -23.59
CA PRO A 292 6.11 -17.37 -22.94
C PRO A 292 5.97 -18.00 -21.56
N ILE A 293 5.74 -17.17 -20.55
CA ILE A 293 5.56 -17.62 -19.15
C ILE A 293 4.06 -17.85 -18.92
N ALA A 294 3.65 -19.13 -18.94
CA ALA A 294 2.29 -19.52 -18.59
C ALA A 294 2.02 -19.30 -17.11
N ILE A 295 0.79 -18.89 -16.78
CA ILE A 295 0.34 -18.59 -15.42
C ILE A 295 -0.96 -19.33 -15.09
N ASP A 296 -1.21 -19.59 -13.81
CA ASP A 296 -2.37 -20.34 -13.31
C ASP A 296 -3.39 -19.43 -12.62
N GLN A 297 -2.95 -18.29 -12.12
CA GLN A 297 -3.79 -17.38 -11.36
C GLN A 297 -3.43 -15.92 -11.64
N VAL A 298 -4.45 -15.07 -11.55
CA VAL A 298 -4.30 -13.61 -11.50
C VAL A 298 -5.02 -13.08 -10.27
N VAL A 299 -4.38 -12.15 -9.56
CA VAL A 299 -4.99 -11.41 -8.44
C VAL A 299 -4.91 -9.92 -8.72
N ILE A 300 -6.06 -9.26 -8.76
CA ILE A 300 -6.19 -7.79 -8.93
C ILE A 300 -6.80 -7.24 -7.65
N GLY A 301 -6.07 -6.36 -6.96
CA GLY A 301 -6.52 -5.83 -5.68
C GLY A 301 -5.37 -5.51 -4.72
N SER A 302 -5.57 -5.72 -3.41
CA SER A 302 -4.63 -5.38 -2.34
C SER A 302 -4.65 -3.90 -1.96
N CYS A 303 -3.93 -3.55 -0.89
CA CYS A 303 -3.74 -2.15 -0.48
C CYS A 303 -2.99 -1.31 -1.54
N THR A 304 -2.26 -1.95 -2.45
CA THR A 304 -1.58 -1.29 -3.56
C THR A 304 -2.54 -0.92 -4.69
N ASN A 305 -3.31 -1.87 -5.22
CA ASN A 305 -4.06 -1.73 -6.48
C ASN A 305 -5.48 -2.32 -6.41
N GLY A 306 -6.21 -2.02 -5.34
CA GLY A 306 -7.64 -2.35 -5.21
C GLY A 306 -8.55 -1.13 -5.19
N ARG A 307 -8.02 0.05 -5.55
CA ARG A 307 -8.78 1.30 -5.63
C ARG A 307 -9.56 1.40 -6.92
N LEU A 308 -10.39 2.42 -7.03
CA LEU A 308 -11.35 2.51 -8.12
C LEU A 308 -10.71 2.66 -9.50
N ASP A 309 -9.65 3.44 -9.63
CA ASP A 309 -8.94 3.61 -10.90
C ASP A 309 -8.24 2.31 -11.35
N ASP A 310 -7.76 1.51 -10.39
CA ASP A 310 -7.21 0.18 -10.65
C ASP A 310 -8.28 -0.76 -11.23
N LEU A 311 -9.47 -0.77 -10.62
CA LEU A 311 -10.60 -1.58 -11.07
C LEU A 311 -11.13 -1.13 -12.42
N ARG A 312 -11.23 0.17 -12.67
CA ARG A 312 -11.61 0.74 -13.97
C ARG A 312 -10.61 0.31 -15.05
N THR A 313 -9.32 0.38 -14.75
CA THR A 313 -8.26 -0.03 -15.68
C THR A 313 -8.35 -1.52 -16.01
N ALA A 314 -8.49 -2.37 -15.01
CA ALA A 314 -8.65 -3.81 -15.20
C ALA A 314 -9.93 -4.14 -15.98
N ALA A 315 -11.05 -3.49 -15.65
CA ALA A 315 -12.33 -3.69 -16.34
C ALA A 315 -12.25 -3.25 -17.82
N LYS A 316 -11.59 -2.14 -18.12
CA LYS A 316 -11.36 -1.67 -19.50
C LYS A 316 -10.65 -2.74 -20.34
N VAL A 317 -9.69 -3.44 -19.77
CA VAL A 317 -8.95 -4.52 -20.44
C VAL A 317 -9.79 -5.77 -20.59
N LEU A 318 -10.58 -6.14 -19.58
CA LEU A 318 -11.42 -7.37 -19.57
C LEU A 318 -12.73 -7.22 -20.33
N GLN A 319 -13.18 -6.00 -20.61
CA GLN A 319 -14.49 -5.76 -21.24
C GLN A 319 -14.65 -6.48 -22.58
N GLY A 320 -15.69 -7.31 -22.68
CA GLY A 320 -15.99 -8.10 -23.88
C GLY A 320 -15.02 -9.26 -24.14
N ARG A 321 -14.15 -9.58 -23.18
CA ARG A 321 -13.18 -10.67 -23.26
C ARG A 321 -13.40 -11.67 -22.14
N HIS A 322 -12.74 -12.82 -22.20
CA HIS A 322 -12.84 -13.87 -21.19
C HIS A 322 -11.47 -14.26 -20.64
N VAL A 323 -11.45 -14.58 -19.36
CA VAL A 323 -10.31 -15.20 -18.70
C VAL A 323 -9.98 -16.52 -19.37
N ALA A 324 -8.70 -16.82 -19.59
CA ALA A 324 -8.24 -18.02 -20.25
C ALA A 324 -8.77 -19.28 -19.55
N LYS A 325 -9.11 -20.30 -20.34
CA LYS A 325 -9.67 -21.55 -19.80
C LYS A 325 -8.69 -22.22 -18.83
N GLY A 326 -9.18 -22.54 -17.63
CA GLY A 326 -8.39 -23.19 -16.59
C GLY A 326 -7.63 -22.24 -15.68
N MET A 327 -7.66 -20.93 -15.97
CA MET A 327 -7.08 -19.91 -15.10
C MET A 327 -8.06 -19.39 -14.05
N ARG A 328 -7.53 -18.98 -12.91
CA ARG A 328 -8.27 -18.28 -11.87
C ARG A 328 -7.96 -16.79 -11.94
N CYS A 329 -8.99 -15.95 -12.01
CA CYS A 329 -8.85 -14.49 -11.87
C CYS A 329 -9.66 -14.03 -10.67
N ILE A 330 -9.00 -13.40 -9.69
CA ILE A 330 -9.61 -12.94 -8.43
C ILE A 330 -9.48 -11.42 -8.40
N VAL A 331 -10.59 -10.71 -8.23
CA VAL A 331 -10.65 -9.26 -8.11
C VAL A 331 -11.12 -8.90 -6.71
N ILE A 332 -10.39 -8.00 -6.05
CA ILE A 332 -10.64 -7.60 -4.65
C ILE A 332 -10.70 -6.08 -4.57
N PRO A 333 -11.91 -5.48 -4.56
CA PRO A 333 -12.07 -4.07 -4.23
C PRO A 333 -11.52 -3.76 -2.83
N ALA A 334 -10.83 -2.63 -2.66
CA ALA A 334 -10.09 -2.38 -1.42
C ALA A 334 -10.99 -2.02 -0.23
N THR A 335 -12.17 -1.44 -0.45
CA THR A 335 -13.11 -1.05 0.61
C THR A 335 -14.56 -1.34 0.20
N GLN A 336 -15.47 -1.30 1.17
CA GLN A 336 -16.92 -1.42 0.88
C GLN A 336 -17.45 -0.26 0.01
N ALA A 337 -16.92 0.95 0.19
CA ALA A 337 -17.33 2.09 -0.64
C ALA A 337 -16.85 1.91 -2.09
N ILE A 338 -15.60 1.51 -2.28
CA ILE A 338 -15.05 1.18 -3.62
C ILE A 338 -15.84 0.01 -4.24
N TYR A 339 -16.18 -1.01 -3.45
CA TYR A 339 -16.98 -2.15 -3.91
C TYR A 339 -18.37 -1.68 -4.42
N MET A 340 -19.04 -0.82 -3.65
CA MET A 340 -20.35 -0.25 -4.01
C MET A 340 -20.24 0.59 -5.29
N GLN A 341 -19.25 1.49 -5.36
CA GLN A 341 -19.06 2.34 -6.54
C GLN A 341 -18.72 1.52 -7.79
N ALA A 342 -17.84 0.50 -7.66
CA ALA A 342 -17.54 -0.43 -8.75
C ALA A 342 -18.79 -1.19 -9.23
N MET A 343 -19.72 -1.50 -8.33
CA MET A 343 -21.00 -2.10 -8.69
C MET A 343 -21.88 -1.11 -9.46
N GLU A 344 -22.00 0.12 -9.00
CA GLU A 344 -22.78 1.19 -9.63
C GLU A 344 -22.27 1.53 -11.03
N GLU A 345 -20.95 1.52 -11.23
CA GLU A 345 -20.28 1.73 -12.52
C GLU A 345 -20.35 0.49 -13.45
N GLY A 346 -20.89 -0.64 -12.96
CA GLY A 346 -20.98 -1.88 -13.74
C GLY A 346 -19.68 -2.65 -13.89
N LEU A 347 -18.62 -2.27 -13.17
CA LEU A 347 -17.30 -2.92 -13.24
C LEU A 347 -17.37 -4.37 -12.75
N LEU A 348 -18.15 -4.63 -11.67
CA LEU A 348 -18.33 -5.99 -11.15
C LEU A 348 -19.00 -6.90 -12.17
N LYS A 349 -19.98 -6.38 -12.91
CA LYS A 349 -20.61 -7.12 -14.00
C LYS A 349 -19.59 -7.49 -15.07
N THR A 350 -18.74 -6.55 -15.47
CA THR A 350 -17.66 -6.79 -16.44
C THR A 350 -16.72 -7.91 -15.99
N PHE A 351 -16.30 -7.89 -14.72
CA PHE A 351 -15.44 -8.94 -14.17
C PHE A 351 -16.10 -10.32 -14.16
N ILE A 352 -17.37 -10.40 -13.73
CA ILE A 352 -18.12 -11.66 -13.68
C ILE A 352 -18.37 -12.19 -15.09
N GLU A 353 -18.76 -11.35 -16.03
CA GLU A 353 -18.94 -11.74 -17.45
C GLU A 353 -17.63 -12.21 -18.10
N ALA A 354 -16.50 -11.65 -17.69
CA ALA A 354 -15.17 -12.12 -18.11
C ALA A 354 -14.77 -13.47 -17.47
N GLY A 355 -15.50 -13.96 -16.46
CA GLY A 355 -15.17 -15.19 -15.77
C GLY A 355 -14.25 -15.00 -14.56
N ALA A 356 -14.08 -13.79 -14.05
CA ALA A 356 -13.38 -13.52 -12.81
C ALA A 356 -14.29 -13.70 -11.59
N VAL A 357 -13.67 -13.99 -10.43
CA VAL A 357 -14.34 -14.00 -9.12
C VAL A 357 -14.10 -12.65 -8.45
N VAL A 358 -15.19 -11.98 -8.07
CA VAL A 358 -15.10 -10.75 -7.26
C VAL A 358 -15.29 -11.11 -5.79
N SER A 359 -14.34 -10.72 -4.95
CA SER A 359 -14.35 -10.97 -3.52
C SER A 359 -14.79 -9.76 -2.72
N THR A 360 -15.17 -9.98 -1.45
CA THR A 360 -15.28 -8.91 -0.46
C THR A 360 -13.92 -8.26 -0.22
N PRO A 361 -13.87 -6.98 0.24
CA PRO A 361 -12.63 -6.34 0.65
C PRO A 361 -11.88 -7.15 1.70
N THR A 362 -10.65 -7.55 1.40
CA THR A 362 -9.76 -8.25 2.33
C THR A 362 -8.33 -8.19 1.82
N CYS A 363 -7.35 -8.21 2.72
CA CYS A 363 -5.94 -8.36 2.35
C CYS A 363 -5.63 -9.76 1.79
N GLY A 364 -6.43 -10.75 2.14
CA GLY A 364 -6.60 -12.07 1.53
C GLY A 364 -5.33 -12.76 1.08
N PRO A 365 -5.16 -12.96 -0.23
CA PRO A 365 -4.07 -13.75 -0.77
C PRO A 365 -2.70 -13.07 -0.66
N CYS A 366 -2.62 -11.77 -0.40
CA CYS A 366 -1.36 -11.00 -0.36
C CYS A 366 -0.30 -11.62 0.58
N LEU A 367 -0.73 -12.29 1.66
CA LEU A 367 0.14 -12.94 2.62
C LEU A 367 -0.04 -14.46 2.68
N GLY A 368 -0.78 -15.05 1.74
CA GLY A 368 -1.07 -16.49 1.74
C GLY A 368 -1.94 -16.95 2.91
N GLY A 369 -2.66 -16.02 3.52
CA GLY A 369 -3.43 -16.26 4.73
C GLY A 369 -4.90 -16.58 4.52
N TYR A 370 -5.48 -16.12 3.41
CA TYR A 370 -6.90 -16.24 3.13
C TYR A 370 -7.18 -16.19 1.64
N MET A 371 -7.92 -17.14 1.09
CA MET A 371 -8.31 -17.37 -0.31
C MET A 371 -7.19 -17.16 -1.36
N GLY A 372 -7.34 -17.71 -2.56
CA GLY A 372 -6.40 -17.55 -3.66
C GLY A 372 -4.99 -18.07 -3.39
N ILE A 373 -4.85 -19.00 -2.44
CA ILE A 373 -3.57 -19.60 -2.06
C ILE A 373 -3.07 -20.50 -3.18
N LEU A 374 -1.77 -20.37 -3.50
CA LEU A 374 -1.12 -21.09 -4.57
C LEU A 374 -0.60 -22.46 -4.10
N ALA A 375 -0.79 -23.48 -4.93
CA ALA A 375 -0.22 -24.80 -4.77
C ALA A 375 1.24 -24.87 -5.27
N GLU A 376 1.88 -26.03 -5.10
CA GLU A 376 3.24 -26.29 -5.58
C GLU A 376 3.36 -26.06 -7.09
N GLY A 377 4.29 -25.21 -7.51
CA GLY A 377 4.59 -24.93 -8.91
C GLY A 377 3.60 -24.00 -9.62
N GLU A 378 2.54 -23.55 -8.95
CA GLU A 378 1.63 -22.59 -9.56
C GLU A 378 2.25 -21.20 -9.67
N ARG A 379 1.88 -20.50 -10.76
CA ARG A 379 2.33 -19.14 -11.10
C ARG A 379 1.19 -18.16 -11.06
N CYS A 380 1.43 -17.00 -10.42
CA CYS A 380 0.43 -15.96 -10.28
C CYS A 380 0.97 -14.60 -10.74
N VAL A 381 0.25 -13.91 -11.61
CA VAL A 381 0.44 -12.45 -11.81
C VAL A 381 -0.43 -11.73 -10.81
N SER A 382 0.16 -10.82 -10.03
CA SER A 382 -0.52 -10.18 -8.91
C SER A 382 -0.23 -8.68 -8.84
N THR A 383 -1.24 -7.90 -8.50
CA THR A 383 -1.09 -6.47 -8.21
C THR A 383 -0.73 -6.21 -6.74
N THR A 384 -0.50 -7.24 -5.95
CA THR A 384 0.00 -7.13 -4.57
C THR A 384 1.42 -6.55 -4.52
N ASN A 385 1.98 -6.39 -3.33
CA ASN A 385 3.23 -5.66 -3.13
C ASN A 385 4.46 -6.55 -2.94
N ARG A 386 4.31 -7.85 -2.69
CA ARG A 386 5.42 -8.77 -2.38
C ARG A 386 5.32 -10.08 -3.14
N ASN A 387 6.48 -10.57 -3.57
CA ASN A 387 6.61 -11.84 -4.31
C ASN A 387 7.67 -12.79 -3.70
N PHE A 388 7.93 -12.67 -2.41
CA PHE A 388 8.89 -13.51 -1.69
C PHE A 388 8.49 -14.98 -1.73
N VAL A 389 9.47 -15.86 -1.53
CA VAL A 389 9.27 -17.32 -1.44
C VAL A 389 8.13 -17.65 -0.46
N GLY A 390 7.11 -18.36 -0.92
CA GLY A 390 5.97 -18.77 -0.12
C GLY A 390 4.97 -17.67 0.25
N ARG A 391 5.10 -16.47 -0.31
CA ARG A 391 4.28 -15.30 0.09
C ARG A 391 2.78 -15.52 -0.12
N MET A 392 2.38 -16.20 -1.19
CA MET A 392 0.95 -16.45 -1.49
C MET A 392 0.56 -17.92 -1.39
N GLY A 393 1.34 -18.75 -0.68
CA GLY A 393 1.03 -20.16 -0.52
C GLY A 393 2.26 -21.06 -0.47
N HIS A 394 2.33 -22.06 -1.38
CA HIS A 394 3.42 -23.02 -1.37
C HIS A 394 4.77 -22.38 -1.68
N VAL A 395 5.85 -22.84 -1.01
CA VAL A 395 7.21 -22.27 -1.15
C VAL A 395 7.80 -22.39 -2.55
N LYS A 396 7.27 -23.28 -3.38
CA LYS A 396 7.67 -23.45 -4.79
C LYS A 396 6.71 -22.74 -5.76
N SER A 397 5.75 -21.97 -5.27
CA SER A 397 4.94 -21.13 -6.14
C SER A 397 5.69 -19.86 -6.53
N GLU A 398 5.32 -19.30 -7.66
CA GLU A 398 5.97 -18.11 -8.24
C GLU A 398 4.96 -16.98 -8.38
N ILE A 399 5.34 -15.75 -7.91
CA ILE A 399 4.51 -14.58 -7.99
C ILE A 399 5.22 -13.52 -8.83
N TYR A 400 4.52 -13.00 -9.82
CA TYR A 400 4.94 -11.92 -10.71
C TYR A 400 4.15 -10.67 -10.37
N LEU A 401 4.82 -9.62 -9.86
CA LEU A 401 4.15 -8.37 -9.52
C LEU A 401 3.98 -7.52 -10.78
N ALA A 402 2.77 -7.02 -11.01
CA ALA A 402 2.45 -6.21 -12.17
C ALA A 402 1.33 -5.22 -11.90
N SER A 403 1.13 -4.26 -12.82
CA SER A 403 0.01 -3.32 -12.78
C SER A 403 -1.33 -4.01 -13.08
N PRO A 404 -2.47 -3.39 -12.72
CA PRO A 404 -3.80 -3.91 -13.06
C PRO A 404 -4.02 -4.17 -14.55
N ALA A 405 -3.43 -3.34 -15.40
CA ALA A 405 -3.51 -3.49 -16.86
C ALA A 405 -2.83 -4.78 -17.34
N VAL A 406 -1.59 -5.01 -16.91
CA VAL A 406 -0.81 -6.21 -17.22
C VAL A 406 -1.46 -7.45 -16.61
N ALA A 407 -1.93 -7.37 -15.36
CA ALA A 407 -2.62 -8.48 -14.70
C ALA A 407 -3.89 -8.90 -15.45
N ALA A 408 -4.72 -7.93 -15.87
CA ALA A 408 -5.94 -8.19 -16.64
C ALA A 408 -5.64 -8.79 -18.02
N ALA A 409 -4.62 -8.27 -18.74
CA ALA A 409 -4.19 -8.83 -20.01
C ALA A 409 -3.67 -10.25 -19.86
N SER A 410 -2.90 -10.52 -18.82
CA SER A 410 -2.38 -11.85 -18.50
C SER A 410 -3.50 -12.83 -18.17
N ALA A 411 -4.58 -12.37 -17.53
CA ALA A 411 -5.76 -13.21 -17.27
C ALA A 411 -6.44 -13.69 -18.57
N ILE A 412 -6.44 -12.84 -19.62
CA ILE A 412 -7.06 -13.17 -20.91
C ILE A 412 -6.20 -14.14 -21.70
N THR A 413 -4.88 -13.95 -21.71
CA THR A 413 -3.98 -14.74 -22.57
C THR A 413 -3.49 -16.04 -21.94
N GLY A 414 -3.56 -16.16 -20.61
CA GLY A 414 -2.99 -17.32 -19.87
C GLY A 414 -1.47 -17.25 -19.71
N LYS A 415 -0.85 -16.13 -20.03
CA LYS A 415 0.59 -15.87 -19.90
C LYS A 415 0.82 -14.40 -19.53
N ILE A 416 2.03 -14.05 -19.09
CA ILE A 416 2.36 -12.64 -18.86
C ILE A 416 2.21 -11.86 -20.16
N SER A 417 1.35 -10.85 -20.17
CA SER A 417 1.01 -10.05 -21.36
C SER A 417 0.65 -8.61 -21.01
N CYS A 418 0.85 -7.73 -22.01
CA CYS A 418 0.41 -6.34 -21.97
C CYS A 418 -0.92 -6.15 -22.71
N PRO A 419 -1.79 -5.20 -22.31
CA PRO A 419 -2.97 -4.87 -23.12
C PRO A 419 -2.66 -4.48 -24.56
N CYS A 420 -1.49 -3.97 -24.84
CA CYS A 420 -1.01 -3.66 -26.19
C CYS A 420 -0.93 -4.88 -27.12
N GLU A 421 -0.95 -6.11 -26.59
CA GLU A 421 -0.93 -7.37 -27.36
C GLU A 421 -2.34 -7.92 -27.64
N LEU A 422 -3.36 -7.33 -27.04
CA LEU A 422 -4.74 -7.79 -27.19
C LEU A 422 -5.37 -7.17 -28.42
N ASN A 423 -5.64 -7.99 -29.43
CA ASN A 423 -6.36 -7.59 -30.65
C ASN A 423 -7.87 -7.44 -30.40
#